data_a7f5b4bdfef52e20cad46f0267457391
#
_entry.id   a7f5b4bdfef52e20cad46f0267457391
#
_cell.length_a   1.000
_cell.length_b   1.000
_cell.length_c   1.000
_cell.angle_alpha   90.00
_cell.angle_beta   90.00
_cell.angle_gamma   90.00
#
_symmetry.space_group_name_H-M   'P 1'
#
loop_
_entity.id
_entity.type
_entity.pdbx_description
1 polymer ?
#
loop_
_entity_poly.entity_id
_entity_poly.type
_entity_poly.pdbx_seq_one_letter_code
_entity_poly.pdbx_strand_id
1 'polypeptide(L)'
;MPAISLAKAPQPAATDPAQIRNFAIIAHIDHGKSTLADRMLGITEVVEARNMRAQYLDRMDIERERGITIKSQAVRLPWRSGIDGKEYILNMIDTPGHVDFTYEVSRSLAASEGAILLVDCAQGIEAQTLANLYLAMENNLKIIPVLNKIDLPAAQPEKFAKELAKLIGCEPSDCLLVSGKTGAGVADLLDQIIEQIPAPQGDPAAPARVLIFDSVYDVYRGVVTYVRVIDGHLSARDQIQMFSTGVRHEMLEVGVISPEPIPSKGLGVGEVGYLITGVKDVRQSRVGDTVTNYNNPTKTPLAGYKDPKPMVFSGLYPLDGADYPLLREALDKLQLNDAALVYEPESSAALGFGFRCGFLGLLHMEIVRERLERESNLSLISTAPNVVYVVKLDDGRSLTVTNPSEFPEGKIMSVEEPIVRATILAPSEFIGAIMELCQQRRGTLLGMDYLSEDRVEIRYTLPLAEIVFDFFDKLKSSTRGYASLDYEAIGDAEGDLVKVDILLQGEAVDAFSAIVHRDKAYAYGLMMTAKLHALIPRQQFEVPIQAAIGSRIIARENIRAIRKDVLAKCYGGDISRKRKLLEKQKEGKKRMKMVGRVEVPQEAFVAALATDADIDKAKAARK
;
A
#
# COMPACT_ATOMS: atom_id res chain seq x y z
N MET A 1 11.86 -16.67 33.55
CA MET A 1 13.21 -16.22 33.95
C MET A 1 13.19 -14.71 34.10
N PRO A 2 13.99 -14.09 34.98
CA PRO A 2 13.98 -12.63 35.10
C PRO A 2 14.56 -12.01 33.83
N ALA A 3 13.85 -11.08 33.24
CA ALA A 3 14.29 -10.29 32.10
C ALA A 3 15.59 -9.50 32.44
N ILE A 4 16.37 -9.24 31.41
CA ILE A 4 17.62 -8.49 31.56
C ILE A 4 17.29 -7.02 31.49
N SER A 5 17.58 -6.26 32.52
CA SER A 5 17.51 -4.78 32.46
C SER A 5 18.40 -4.27 31.32
N LEU A 6 17.89 -3.35 30.47
CA LEU A 6 18.65 -2.71 29.39
C LEU A 6 20.02 -2.18 29.81
N ALA A 7 20.17 -1.73 31.07
CA ALA A 7 21.43 -1.27 31.63
C ALA A 7 22.46 -2.41 31.83
N LYS A 8 22.00 -3.68 31.90
CA LYS A 8 22.85 -4.86 32.06
C LYS A 8 23.01 -5.65 30.77
N ALA A 9 22.21 -5.32 29.73
CA ALA A 9 22.31 -5.96 28.43
C ALA A 9 23.67 -5.65 27.76
N PRO A 10 24.17 -6.55 26.87
CA PRO A 10 25.36 -6.24 26.07
C PRO A 10 25.22 -4.88 25.38
N GLN A 11 26.24 -4.03 25.55
CA GLN A 11 26.20 -2.66 25.02
C GLN A 11 26.45 -2.66 23.50
N PRO A 12 25.80 -1.78 22.74
CA PRO A 12 26.08 -1.61 21.31
C PRO A 12 27.56 -1.37 21.05
N ALA A 13 28.07 -1.85 19.91
CA ALA A 13 29.49 -1.91 19.50
C ALA A 13 30.39 -2.85 20.31
N ALA A 14 29.94 -3.35 21.46
CA ALA A 14 30.67 -4.32 22.27
C ALA A 14 29.99 -5.69 22.34
N THR A 15 28.85 -5.88 21.68
CA THR A 15 28.13 -7.15 21.60
C THR A 15 28.89 -8.10 20.68
N ASP A 16 29.16 -9.32 21.14
CA ASP A 16 29.69 -10.39 20.29
C ASP A 16 28.67 -10.74 19.20
N PRO A 17 29.03 -10.70 17.91
CA PRO A 17 28.11 -11.11 16.83
C PRO A 17 27.51 -12.50 17.02
N ALA A 18 28.22 -13.43 17.69
CA ALA A 18 27.71 -14.76 18.03
C ALA A 18 26.48 -14.72 18.95
N GLN A 19 26.28 -13.63 19.69
CA GLN A 19 25.16 -13.40 20.60
C GLN A 19 24.05 -12.53 19.96
N ILE A 20 24.12 -12.22 18.68
CA ILE A 20 23.11 -11.45 17.97
C ILE A 20 22.25 -12.36 17.10
N ARG A 21 20.93 -12.11 17.04
CA ARG A 21 20.01 -12.73 16.10
C ARG A 21 19.12 -11.64 15.48
N ASN A 22 19.16 -11.52 14.16
CA ASN A 22 18.32 -10.60 13.43
C ASN A 22 17.22 -11.37 12.71
N PHE A 23 15.97 -11.04 12.97
CA PHE A 23 14.84 -11.73 12.38
C PHE A 23 13.68 -10.79 12.08
N ALA A 24 12.94 -11.13 11.04
CA ALA A 24 11.70 -10.46 10.67
C ALA A 24 10.49 -11.33 11.05
N ILE A 25 9.35 -10.70 11.33
CA ILE A 25 8.08 -11.42 11.49
C ILE A 25 7.25 -11.19 10.24
N ILE A 26 7.00 -12.25 9.48
CA ILE A 26 6.15 -12.24 8.28
C ILE A 26 4.84 -12.95 8.57
N ALA A 27 3.73 -12.34 8.20
CA ALA A 27 2.39 -12.84 8.46
C ALA A 27 1.39 -12.27 7.47
N HIS A 28 0.28 -12.97 7.28
CA HIS A 28 -0.91 -12.37 6.68
C HIS A 28 -1.55 -11.36 7.63
N ILE A 29 -2.37 -10.45 7.10
CA ILE A 29 -3.19 -9.52 7.88
C ILE A 29 -4.05 -10.32 8.87
N ASP A 30 -4.20 -9.81 10.09
CA ASP A 30 -4.99 -10.42 11.19
C ASP A 30 -4.46 -11.77 11.73
N HIS A 31 -3.32 -12.28 11.29
CA HIS A 31 -2.70 -13.47 11.91
C HIS A 31 -2.08 -13.22 13.29
N GLY A 32 -2.11 -11.97 13.76
CA GLY A 32 -1.71 -11.58 15.11
C GLY A 32 -0.23 -11.22 15.25
N LYS A 33 0.39 -10.71 14.17
CA LYS A 33 1.78 -10.26 14.14
C LYS A 33 2.07 -9.22 15.22
N SER A 34 1.35 -8.08 15.23
CA SER A 34 1.54 -7.00 16.20
C SER A 34 1.26 -7.45 17.64
N THR A 35 0.29 -8.38 17.84
CA THR A 35 0.01 -8.97 19.16
C THR A 35 1.16 -9.85 19.65
N LEU A 36 1.81 -10.61 18.75
CA LEU A 36 2.98 -11.42 19.09
C LEU A 36 4.17 -10.52 19.40
N ALA A 37 4.41 -9.48 18.60
CA ALA A 37 5.46 -8.49 18.84
C ALA A 37 5.27 -7.79 20.21
N ASP A 38 4.06 -7.35 20.53
CA ASP A 38 3.72 -6.79 21.84
C ASP A 38 4.04 -7.77 22.98
N ARG A 39 3.72 -9.05 22.78
CA ARG A 39 4.02 -10.07 23.79
C ARG A 39 5.51 -10.28 23.98
N MET A 40 6.31 -10.25 22.91
CA MET A 40 7.77 -10.32 22.98
C MET A 40 8.34 -9.10 23.73
N LEU A 41 7.85 -7.89 23.45
CA LEU A 41 8.23 -6.67 24.19
C LEU A 41 7.93 -6.79 25.69
N GLY A 42 6.77 -7.35 26.05
CA GLY A 42 6.36 -7.55 27.43
C GLY A 42 7.19 -8.61 28.18
N ILE A 43 7.48 -9.76 27.56
CA ILE A 43 8.25 -10.85 28.16
C ILE A 43 9.72 -10.46 28.34
N THR A 44 10.28 -9.70 27.41
CA THR A 44 11.67 -9.19 27.50
C THR A 44 11.79 -7.95 28.39
N GLU A 45 10.67 -7.45 28.95
CA GLU A 45 10.57 -6.24 29.79
C GLU A 45 11.21 -4.99 29.17
N VAL A 46 11.33 -4.94 27.85
CA VAL A 46 11.79 -3.75 27.11
C VAL A 46 10.79 -2.61 27.28
N VAL A 47 9.50 -2.95 27.38
CA VAL A 47 8.42 -2.04 27.75
C VAL A 47 7.89 -2.43 29.13
N GLU A 48 7.93 -1.49 30.07
CA GLU A 48 7.35 -1.72 31.40
C GLU A 48 5.85 -2.01 31.29
N ALA A 49 5.34 -2.94 32.09
CA ALA A 49 3.94 -3.37 32.05
C ALA A 49 2.92 -2.22 32.15
N ARG A 50 3.24 -1.15 32.92
CA ARG A 50 2.40 0.04 33.07
C ARG A 50 2.34 0.92 31.82
N ASN A 51 3.37 0.84 30.93
CA ASN A 51 3.49 1.62 29.70
C ASN A 51 3.06 0.82 28.48
N MET A 52 2.78 -0.47 28.67
CA MET A 52 2.38 -1.36 27.58
C MET A 52 0.97 -1.00 27.08
N ARG A 53 0.85 -0.86 25.77
CA ARG A 53 -0.41 -0.63 25.06
C ARG A 53 -0.53 -1.61 23.90
N ALA A 54 -1.74 -1.90 23.46
CA ALA A 54 -1.96 -2.74 22.28
C ALA A 54 -1.34 -2.10 21.03
N GLN A 55 -0.75 -2.92 20.17
CA GLN A 55 -0.08 -2.51 18.95
C GLN A 55 0.98 -1.43 19.22
N TYR A 56 1.89 -1.72 20.17
CA TYR A 56 2.85 -0.76 20.66
C TYR A 56 3.78 -0.22 19.56
N LEU A 57 4.17 -1.09 18.60
CA LEU A 57 5.04 -0.75 17.49
C LEU A 57 4.31 0.00 16.37
N ASP A 58 2.99 -0.14 16.25
CA ASP A 58 2.18 0.59 15.28
C ASP A 58 2.02 2.04 15.75
N ARG A 59 2.91 2.93 15.29
CA ARG A 59 3.01 4.32 15.78
C ARG A 59 1.97 5.25 15.20
N MET A 60 1.48 4.97 13.99
CA MET A 60 0.46 5.78 13.33
C MET A 60 -0.94 5.43 13.86
N ASP A 61 -1.81 6.44 14.00
CA ASP A 61 -3.20 6.19 14.40
C ASP A 61 -3.93 5.33 13.36
N ILE A 62 -3.65 5.54 12.09
CA ILE A 62 -4.23 4.78 10.98
C ILE A 62 -3.82 3.29 11.01
N GLU A 63 -2.60 2.95 11.44
CA GLU A 63 -2.16 1.57 11.64
C GLU A 63 -3.01 0.88 12.69
N ARG A 64 -3.21 1.54 13.83
CA ARG A 64 -4.01 1.02 14.96
C ARG A 64 -5.48 0.90 14.64
N GLU A 65 -6.06 1.86 13.93
CA GLU A 65 -7.48 1.84 13.54
C GLU A 65 -7.78 0.75 12.51
N ARG A 66 -6.87 0.56 11.56
CA ARG A 66 -7.03 -0.45 10.50
C ARG A 66 -6.51 -1.83 10.90
N GLY A 67 -5.76 -1.95 12.00
CA GLY A 67 -5.14 -3.20 12.44
C GLY A 67 -4.02 -3.70 11.52
N ILE A 68 -3.36 -2.81 10.79
CA ILE A 68 -2.31 -3.16 9.83
C ILE A 68 -1.02 -2.39 10.15
N THR A 69 0.12 -3.04 9.98
CA THR A 69 1.42 -2.37 9.98
C THR A 69 1.67 -1.80 8.59
N ILE A 70 1.96 -0.51 8.50
CA ILE A 70 2.28 0.19 7.26
C ILE A 70 3.79 0.32 7.11
N LYS A 71 4.48 0.66 8.20
CA LYS A 71 5.91 0.91 8.21
C LYS A 71 6.65 -0.06 9.11
N SER A 72 7.76 -0.62 8.59
CA SER A 72 8.60 -1.53 9.36
C SER A 72 9.21 -0.84 10.59
N GLN A 73 9.28 -1.58 11.71
CA GLN A 73 9.88 -1.11 12.95
C GLN A 73 10.93 -2.13 13.42
N ALA A 74 12.14 -1.66 13.74
CA ALA A 74 13.16 -2.51 14.30
C ALA A 74 13.25 -2.28 15.81
N VAL A 75 13.35 -3.36 16.58
CA VAL A 75 13.47 -3.29 18.04
C VAL A 75 14.53 -4.27 18.55
N ARG A 76 15.40 -3.79 19.43
CA ARG A 76 16.41 -4.57 20.13
C ARG A 76 15.82 -5.16 21.41
N LEU A 77 15.81 -6.49 21.51
CA LEU A 77 15.27 -7.27 22.63
C LEU A 77 16.41 -8.02 23.32
N PRO A 78 16.80 -7.68 24.56
CA PRO A 78 17.73 -8.49 25.34
C PRO A 78 17.00 -9.72 25.89
N TRP A 79 17.59 -10.91 25.71
CA TRP A 79 17.03 -12.15 26.17
C TRP A 79 18.09 -13.06 26.82
N ARG A 80 17.75 -13.67 27.95
CA ARG A 80 18.59 -14.71 28.54
C ARG A 80 18.05 -16.07 28.11
N SER A 81 18.84 -16.78 27.31
CA SER A 81 18.48 -18.10 26.79
C SER A 81 18.22 -19.10 27.92
N GLY A 82 17.09 -19.80 27.81
CA GLY A 82 16.77 -20.93 28.67
C GLY A 82 17.60 -22.17 28.38
N ILE A 83 18.24 -22.22 27.20
CA ILE A 83 19.02 -23.38 26.73
C ILE A 83 20.44 -23.38 27.32
N ASP A 84 21.17 -22.26 27.22
CA ASP A 84 22.59 -22.18 27.62
C ASP A 84 22.87 -21.13 28.72
N GLY A 85 21.84 -20.38 29.13
CA GLY A 85 21.92 -19.37 30.17
C GLY A 85 22.66 -18.08 29.79
N LYS A 86 23.12 -17.95 28.53
CA LYS A 86 23.81 -16.76 28.05
C LYS A 86 22.83 -15.64 27.71
N GLU A 87 23.36 -14.43 27.62
CA GLU A 87 22.62 -13.24 27.21
C GLU A 87 22.76 -13.03 25.70
N TYR A 88 21.63 -12.89 25.03
CA TYR A 88 21.53 -12.64 23.60
C TYR A 88 20.83 -11.32 23.31
N ILE A 89 21.12 -10.76 22.17
CA ILE A 89 20.43 -9.61 21.59
C ILE A 89 19.63 -10.09 20.38
N LEU A 90 18.33 -9.96 20.47
CA LEU A 90 17.39 -10.29 19.41
C LEU A 90 16.94 -8.98 18.75
N ASN A 91 17.33 -8.74 17.52
CA ASN A 91 16.83 -7.60 16.75
C ASN A 91 15.62 -8.06 15.95
N MET A 92 14.44 -7.69 16.42
CA MET A 92 13.17 -7.99 15.76
C MET A 92 12.85 -6.88 14.78
N ILE A 93 12.54 -7.23 13.53
CA ILE A 93 12.03 -6.29 12.53
C ILE A 93 10.57 -6.65 12.26
N ASP A 94 9.66 -5.78 12.68
CA ASP A 94 8.23 -5.91 12.40
C ASP A 94 7.95 -5.42 10.99
N THR A 95 7.28 -6.24 10.16
CA THR A 95 7.07 -5.98 8.73
C THR A 95 5.61 -5.78 8.40
N PRO A 96 5.26 -4.97 7.36
CA PRO A 96 3.91 -4.96 6.82
C PRO A 96 3.46 -6.33 6.34
N GLY A 97 2.16 -6.58 6.38
CA GLY A 97 1.58 -7.87 5.91
C GLY A 97 0.88 -7.78 4.56
N HIS A 98 0.70 -6.60 3.96
CA HIS A 98 -0.09 -6.38 2.76
C HIS A 98 0.75 -6.34 1.48
N VAL A 99 0.19 -6.82 0.36
CA VAL A 99 0.86 -6.87 -0.95
C VAL A 99 1.40 -5.52 -1.43
N ASP A 100 0.68 -4.44 -1.20
CA ASP A 100 1.12 -3.09 -1.60
C ASP A 100 2.45 -2.67 -0.94
N PHE A 101 2.81 -3.29 0.20
CA PHE A 101 4.02 -3.03 0.95
C PHE A 101 5.10 -4.11 0.79
N THR A 102 5.02 -4.94 -0.24
CA THR A 102 6.02 -6.00 -0.54
C THR A 102 7.44 -5.44 -0.58
N TYR A 103 7.60 -4.20 -1.04
CA TYR A 103 8.87 -3.49 -1.06
C TYR A 103 9.46 -3.27 0.36
N GLU A 104 8.62 -2.87 1.34
CA GLU A 104 9.02 -2.72 2.75
C GLU A 104 9.39 -4.08 3.36
N VAL A 105 8.62 -5.12 3.03
CA VAL A 105 8.92 -6.50 3.47
C VAL A 105 10.28 -6.96 2.95
N SER A 106 10.54 -6.80 1.65
CA SER A 106 11.81 -7.19 1.01
C SER A 106 13.03 -6.54 1.68
N ARG A 107 12.93 -5.26 2.04
CA ARG A 107 14.00 -4.53 2.76
C ARG A 107 14.26 -5.08 4.15
N SER A 108 13.20 -5.36 4.88
CA SER A 108 13.28 -5.90 6.24
C SER A 108 13.88 -7.30 6.24
N LEU A 109 13.51 -8.13 5.25
CA LEU A 109 14.07 -9.46 5.08
C LEU A 109 15.57 -9.41 4.76
N ALA A 110 16.01 -8.52 3.88
CA ALA A 110 17.44 -8.38 3.56
C ALA A 110 18.28 -7.85 4.75
N ALA A 111 17.64 -7.26 5.76
CA ALA A 111 18.29 -6.86 7.01
C ALA A 111 18.28 -7.96 8.09
N SER A 112 17.84 -9.19 7.76
CA SER A 112 17.65 -10.30 8.70
C SER A 112 18.43 -11.55 8.28
N GLU A 113 18.73 -12.45 9.22
CA GLU A 113 19.23 -13.81 8.99
C GLU A 113 18.15 -14.87 9.06
N GLY A 114 17.00 -14.53 9.66
CA GLY A 114 15.86 -15.44 9.76
C GLY A 114 14.53 -14.73 9.68
N ALA A 115 13.47 -15.50 9.46
CA ALA A 115 12.10 -15.04 9.46
C ALA A 115 11.18 -15.97 10.25
N ILE A 116 10.34 -15.40 11.08
CA ILE A 116 9.21 -16.10 11.71
C ILE A 116 8.05 -16.06 10.71
N LEU A 117 7.63 -17.20 10.22
CA LEU A 117 6.43 -17.36 9.40
C LEU A 117 5.24 -17.63 10.31
N LEU A 118 4.44 -16.61 10.58
CA LEU A 118 3.33 -16.66 11.51
C LEU A 118 2.02 -16.97 10.80
N VAL A 119 1.36 -18.06 11.21
CA VAL A 119 0.09 -18.52 10.65
C VAL A 119 -0.95 -18.64 11.76
N ASP A 120 -2.16 -18.16 11.51
CA ASP A 120 -3.31 -18.34 12.41
C ASP A 120 -3.82 -19.77 12.39
N CYS A 121 -3.90 -20.42 13.55
CA CYS A 121 -4.42 -21.79 13.71
C CYS A 121 -5.90 -21.97 13.34
N ALA A 122 -6.67 -20.89 13.17
CA ALA A 122 -8.08 -20.97 12.81
C ALA A 122 -8.30 -20.69 11.30
N GLN A 123 -7.48 -19.83 10.69
CA GLN A 123 -7.60 -19.43 9.29
C GLN A 123 -6.68 -20.23 8.36
N GLY A 124 -5.47 -20.57 8.83
CA GLY A 124 -4.47 -21.32 8.09
C GLY A 124 -3.66 -20.46 7.12
N ILE A 125 -3.10 -21.08 6.07
CA ILE A 125 -2.23 -20.45 5.09
C ILE A 125 -3.06 -19.55 4.16
N GLU A 126 -2.61 -18.33 3.93
CA GLU A 126 -3.23 -17.34 3.05
C GLU A 126 -2.28 -16.93 1.91
N ALA A 127 -2.77 -16.26 0.86
CA ALA A 127 -1.95 -15.92 -0.32
C ALA A 127 -0.71 -15.08 0.03
N GLN A 128 -0.87 -14.09 0.92
CA GLN A 128 0.25 -13.27 1.39
C GLN A 128 1.26 -14.06 2.22
N THR A 129 0.83 -15.13 2.90
CA THR A 129 1.74 -16.05 3.60
C THR A 129 2.70 -16.70 2.61
N LEU A 130 2.19 -17.16 1.46
CA LEU A 130 3.00 -17.76 0.40
C LEU A 130 3.96 -16.75 -0.22
N ALA A 131 3.46 -15.57 -0.59
CA ALA A 131 4.27 -14.53 -1.19
C ALA A 131 5.44 -14.11 -0.27
N ASN A 132 5.15 -13.86 1.00
CA ASN A 132 6.17 -13.51 1.99
C ASN A 132 7.16 -14.66 2.25
N LEU A 133 6.70 -15.92 2.22
CA LEU A 133 7.56 -17.08 2.33
C LEU A 133 8.55 -17.15 1.16
N TYR A 134 8.09 -16.97 -0.07
CA TYR A 134 8.97 -16.97 -1.24
C TYR A 134 10.01 -15.86 -1.18
N LEU A 135 9.61 -14.64 -0.78
CA LEU A 135 10.55 -13.53 -0.56
C LEU A 135 11.61 -13.87 0.50
N ALA A 136 11.23 -14.55 1.59
CA ALA A 136 12.17 -14.97 2.63
C ALA A 136 13.14 -16.05 2.09
N MET A 137 12.65 -16.97 1.27
CA MET A 137 13.48 -18.01 0.63
C MET A 137 14.45 -17.42 -0.40
N GLU A 138 14.02 -16.43 -1.21
CA GLU A 138 14.88 -15.70 -2.15
C GLU A 138 16.04 -14.99 -1.45
N ASN A 139 15.81 -14.51 -0.22
CA ASN A 139 16.83 -13.90 0.63
C ASN A 139 17.66 -14.95 1.42
N ASN A 140 17.48 -16.25 1.19
CA ASN A 140 18.15 -17.35 1.88
C ASN A 140 18.00 -17.31 3.43
N LEU A 141 16.87 -16.84 3.94
CA LEU A 141 16.63 -16.74 5.36
C LEU A 141 16.29 -18.10 5.97
N LYS A 142 16.72 -18.32 7.23
CA LYS A 142 16.22 -19.45 8.03
C LYS A 142 14.77 -19.15 8.42
N ILE A 143 13.84 -20.02 8.04
CA ILE A 143 12.41 -19.85 8.32
C ILE A 143 12.04 -20.68 9.55
N ILE A 144 11.37 -20.04 10.51
CA ILE A 144 10.78 -20.71 11.69
C ILE A 144 9.26 -20.67 11.52
N PRO A 145 8.61 -21.84 11.29
CA PRO A 145 7.16 -21.92 11.19
C PRO A 145 6.50 -21.79 12.58
N VAL A 146 5.55 -20.88 12.70
CA VAL A 146 4.86 -20.59 13.96
C VAL A 146 3.35 -20.56 13.75
N LEU A 147 2.63 -21.36 14.50
CA LEU A 147 1.16 -21.40 14.54
C LEU A 147 0.67 -20.59 15.74
N ASN A 148 -0.04 -19.49 15.46
CA ASN A 148 -0.54 -18.57 16.46
C ASN A 148 -2.03 -18.79 16.77
N LYS A 149 -2.49 -18.16 17.82
CA LYS A 149 -3.87 -18.18 18.30
C LYS A 149 -4.37 -19.58 18.71
N ILE A 150 -3.48 -20.38 19.30
CA ILE A 150 -3.81 -21.72 19.81
C ILE A 150 -4.88 -21.69 20.94
N ASP A 151 -5.12 -20.52 21.50
CA ASP A 151 -6.15 -20.26 22.51
C ASP A 151 -7.58 -20.19 21.96
N LEU A 152 -7.75 -20.11 20.64
CA LEU A 152 -9.07 -20.05 20.02
C LEU A 152 -9.75 -21.43 19.98
N PRO A 153 -11.08 -21.51 20.25
CA PRO A 153 -11.84 -22.76 20.16
C PRO A 153 -11.85 -23.39 18.75
N ALA A 154 -11.68 -22.57 17.72
CA ALA A 154 -11.64 -23.00 16.32
C ALA A 154 -10.23 -23.39 15.84
N ALA A 155 -9.22 -23.34 16.70
CA ALA A 155 -7.83 -23.64 16.33
C ALA A 155 -7.68 -25.11 15.92
N GLN A 156 -6.95 -25.34 14.81
CA GLN A 156 -6.65 -26.67 14.25
C GLN A 156 -5.14 -26.85 14.07
N PRO A 157 -4.33 -26.85 15.15
CA PRO A 157 -2.88 -26.81 15.05
C PRO A 157 -2.30 -28.02 14.31
N GLU A 158 -2.83 -29.23 14.53
CA GLU A 158 -2.33 -30.44 13.85
C GLU A 158 -2.55 -30.42 12.32
N LYS A 159 -3.69 -29.87 11.87
CA LYS A 159 -3.99 -29.72 10.43
C LYS A 159 -3.00 -28.75 9.80
N PHE A 160 -2.91 -27.54 10.36
CA PHE A 160 -2.10 -26.48 9.78
C PHE A 160 -0.60 -26.70 9.95
N ALA A 161 -0.16 -27.47 10.99
CA ALA A 161 1.23 -27.92 11.09
C ALA A 161 1.62 -28.82 9.92
N LYS A 162 0.76 -29.76 9.52
CA LYS A 162 1.00 -30.61 8.35
C LYS A 162 1.05 -29.83 7.04
N GLU A 163 0.13 -28.89 6.85
CA GLU A 163 0.08 -28.05 5.65
C GLU A 163 1.32 -27.15 5.56
N LEU A 164 1.70 -26.51 6.66
CA LEU A 164 2.85 -25.60 6.74
C LEU A 164 4.17 -26.36 6.57
N ALA A 165 4.30 -27.52 7.22
CA ALA A 165 5.47 -28.39 7.10
C ALA A 165 5.69 -28.88 5.66
N LYS A 166 4.61 -29.27 4.97
CA LYS A 166 4.66 -29.65 3.55
C LYS A 166 5.13 -28.50 2.66
N LEU A 167 4.69 -27.27 2.96
CA LEU A 167 5.03 -26.09 2.19
C LEU A 167 6.52 -25.71 2.34
N ILE A 168 7.05 -25.77 3.56
CA ILE A 168 8.44 -25.37 3.88
C ILE A 168 9.43 -26.52 3.65
N GLY A 169 8.95 -27.77 3.68
CA GLY A 169 9.78 -28.96 3.59
C GLY A 169 10.42 -29.35 4.93
N CYS A 170 9.69 -29.21 6.04
CA CYS A 170 10.09 -29.59 7.39
C CYS A 170 9.14 -30.64 7.98
N GLU A 171 9.37 -31.08 9.22
CA GLU A 171 8.46 -31.98 9.93
C GLU A 171 7.35 -31.15 10.63
N PRO A 172 6.13 -31.69 10.79
CA PRO A 172 5.05 -31.00 11.52
C PRO A 172 5.42 -30.67 12.98
N SER A 173 6.31 -31.42 13.60
CA SER A 173 6.84 -31.19 14.95
C SER A 173 7.73 -29.97 15.05
N ASP A 174 8.26 -29.47 13.94
CA ASP A 174 9.10 -28.27 13.90
C ASP A 174 8.26 -26.97 13.93
N CYS A 175 6.93 -27.10 13.74
CA CYS A 175 6.01 -25.98 13.84
C CYS A 175 5.77 -25.61 15.31
N LEU A 176 6.20 -24.41 15.70
CA LEU A 176 6.03 -23.91 17.07
C LEU A 176 4.60 -23.45 17.31
N LEU A 177 4.05 -23.77 18.46
CA LEU A 177 2.69 -23.43 18.86
C LEU A 177 2.71 -22.27 19.85
N VAL A 178 2.08 -21.15 19.52
CA VAL A 178 2.06 -19.96 20.36
C VAL A 178 0.67 -19.31 20.48
N SER A 179 0.49 -18.53 21.52
CA SER A 179 -0.58 -17.56 21.64
C SER A 179 0.00 -16.18 21.99
N GLY A 180 0.03 -15.26 21.05
CA GLY A 180 0.41 -13.87 21.32
C GLY A 180 -0.46 -13.22 22.38
N LYS A 181 -1.75 -13.60 22.45
CA LYS A 181 -2.71 -13.08 23.43
C LYS A 181 -2.40 -13.54 24.86
N THR A 182 -2.20 -14.83 25.08
CA THR A 182 -1.98 -15.40 26.42
C THR A 182 -0.51 -15.45 26.81
N GLY A 183 0.41 -15.45 25.85
CA GLY A 183 1.85 -15.61 26.04
C GLY A 183 2.34 -17.05 26.03
N ALA A 184 1.42 -18.02 25.85
CA ALA A 184 1.80 -19.44 25.78
C ALA A 184 2.78 -19.69 24.62
N GLY A 185 3.87 -20.43 24.87
CA GLY A 185 4.89 -20.82 23.88
C GLY A 185 5.83 -19.69 23.42
N VAL A 186 5.62 -18.43 23.84
CA VAL A 186 6.40 -17.29 23.31
C VAL A 186 7.83 -17.28 23.87
N ALA A 187 8.05 -17.69 25.12
CA ALA A 187 9.39 -17.81 25.69
C ALA A 187 10.20 -18.90 24.96
N ASP A 188 9.57 -20.04 24.68
CA ASP A 188 10.20 -21.14 23.93
C ASP A 188 10.51 -20.69 22.49
N LEU A 189 9.64 -19.86 21.86
CA LEU A 189 9.91 -19.27 20.55
C LEU A 189 11.16 -18.39 20.59
N LEU A 190 11.36 -17.56 21.62
CA LEU A 190 12.58 -16.73 21.76
C LEU A 190 13.84 -17.60 21.89
N ASP A 191 13.78 -18.71 22.59
CA ASP A 191 14.88 -19.67 22.68
C ASP A 191 15.13 -20.39 21.34
N GLN A 192 14.09 -20.76 20.63
CA GLN A 192 14.21 -21.38 19.29
C GLN A 192 14.78 -20.41 18.23
N ILE A 193 14.50 -19.10 18.34
CA ILE A 193 15.15 -18.07 17.50
C ILE A 193 16.66 -18.12 17.70
N ILE A 194 17.14 -18.25 18.94
CA ILE A 194 18.57 -18.31 19.26
C ILE A 194 19.21 -19.56 18.68
N GLU A 195 18.52 -20.70 18.78
CA GLU A 195 19.04 -22.00 18.33
C GLU A 195 19.06 -22.13 16.81
N GLN A 196 17.99 -21.70 16.13
CA GLN A 196 17.80 -21.99 14.71
C GLN A 196 18.31 -20.88 13.78
N ILE A 197 18.22 -19.61 14.17
CA ILE A 197 18.68 -18.50 13.32
C ILE A 197 20.20 -18.36 13.47
N PRO A 198 20.96 -18.35 12.35
CA PRO A 198 22.40 -18.17 12.41
C PRO A 198 22.77 -16.78 12.96
N ALA A 199 23.93 -16.70 13.59
CA ALA A 199 24.52 -15.44 13.97
C ALA A 199 24.91 -14.63 12.70
N PRO A 200 24.84 -13.29 12.75
CA PRO A 200 25.29 -12.45 11.65
C PRO A 200 26.77 -12.69 11.36
N GLN A 201 27.11 -12.78 10.08
CA GLN A 201 28.47 -12.93 9.61
C GLN A 201 29.00 -11.61 9.12
N GLY A 202 30.30 -11.34 9.36
CA GLY A 202 30.98 -10.14 8.92
C GLY A 202 32.37 -10.05 9.53
N ASP A 203 33.23 -9.21 8.97
CA ASP A 203 34.59 -8.96 9.46
C ASP A 203 34.63 -7.65 10.23
N PRO A 204 34.82 -7.67 11.58
CA PRO A 204 34.92 -6.46 12.38
C PRO A 204 36.12 -5.56 12.03
N ALA A 205 37.17 -6.11 11.40
CA ALA A 205 38.38 -5.39 11.02
C ALA A 205 38.30 -4.79 9.60
N ALA A 206 37.29 -5.17 8.81
CA ALA A 206 37.09 -4.65 7.47
C ALA A 206 36.60 -3.19 7.49
N PRO A 207 36.71 -2.47 6.36
CA PRO A 207 36.04 -1.18 6.19
C PRO A 207 34.54 -1.31 6.42
N ALA A 208 33.95 -0.32 7.08
CA ALA A 208 32.52 -0.35 7.39
C ALA A 208 31.66 -0.48 6.12
N ARG A 209 30.78 -1.49 6.09
CA ARG A 209 29.71 -1.68 5.12
C ARG A 209 28.41 -1.79 5.86
N VAL A 210 27.60 -0.75 5.76
CA VAL A 210 26.38 -0.60 6.55
C VAL A 210 25.21 -0.39 5.61
N LEU A 211 24.22 -1.27 5.70
CA LEU A 211 23.03 -1.27 4.85
C LEU A 211 22.00 -0.29 5.42
N ILE A 212 21.49 0.60 4.59
CA ILE A 212 20.31 1.42 4.91
C ILE A 212 19.07 0.61 4.52
N PHE A 213 18.24 0.21 5.48
CA PHE A 213 17.01 -0.52 5.18
C PHE A 213 15.75 0.35 5.32
N ASP A 214 15.81 1.48 6.06
CA ASP A 214 14.72 2.46 6.12
C ASP A 214 15.27 3.86 6.47
N SER A 215 14.46 4.91 6.19
CA SER A 215 14.75 6.28 6.56
C SER A 215 13.47 7.04 6.88
N VAL A 216 13.50 7.83 7.95
CA VAL A 216 12.35 8.63 8.42
C VAL A 216 12.79 10.06 8.63
N TYR A 217 11.98 11.00 8.22
CA TYR A 217 12.18 12.41 8.53
C TYR A 217 11.54 12.76 9.87
N ASP A 218 12.36 13.23 10.81
CA ASP A 218 11.94 13.78 12.08
C ASP A 218 12.09 15.30 12.03
N VAL A 219 11.05 16.03 12.45
CA VAL A 219 11.03 17.51 12.39
C VAL A 219 12.14 18.15 13.21
N TYR A 220 12.58 17.50 14.30
CA TYR A 220 13.58 18.02 15.23
C TYR A 220 14.98 17.50 14.95
N ARG A 221 15.09 16.23 14.50
CA ARG A 221 16.37 15.53 14.31
C ARG A 221 16.85 15.49 12.86
N GLY A 222 15.98 15.86 11.92
CA GLY A 222 16.22 15.67 10.48
C GLY A 222 16.01 14.22 10.05
N VAL A 223 16.81 13.73 9.09
CA VAL A 223 16.70 12.35 8.62
C VAL A 223 17.31 11.39 9.62
N VAL A 224 16.48 10.50 10.14
CA VAL A 224 16.86 9.33 10.94
C VAL A 224 16.95 8.14 10.01
N THR A 225 18.16 7.61 9.83
CA THR A 225 18.45 6.50 8.92
C THR A 225 18.58 5.21 9.70
N TYR A 226 17.73 4.22 9.42
CA TYR A 226 17.81 2.90 10.04
C TYR A 226 18.77 2.01 9.28
N VAL A 227 19.68 1.40 10.02
CA VAL A 227 20.82 0.71 9.43
C VAL A 227 21.09 -0.64 10.07
N ARG A 228 21.73 -1.52 9.29
CA ARG A 228 22.35 -2.75 9.76
C ARG A 228 23.82 -2.76 9.37
N VAL A 229 24.70 -3.03 10.33
CA VAL A 229 26.12 -3.20 10.09
C VAL A 229 26.42 -4.61 9.57
N ILE A 230 27.00 -4.71 8.38
CA ILE A 230 27.41 -5.98 7.78
C ILE A 230 28.88 -6.25 8.12
N ASP A 231 29.78 -5.30 7.84
CA ASP A 231 31.20 -5.38 8.19
C ASP A 231 31.67 -4.12 8.88
N GLY A 232 32.77 -4.25 9.60
CA GLY A 232 33.42 -3.14 10.29
C GLY A 232 32.62 -2.63 11.47
N HIS A 233 32.79 -1.35 11.75
CA HIS A 233 32.06 -0.67 12.82
C HIS A 233 31.87 0.81 12.47
N LEU A 234 30.88 1.44 13.10
CA LEU A 234 30.66 2.89 13.09
C LEU A 234 30.74 3.41 14.52
N SER A 235 31.40 4.53 14.72
CA SER A 235 31.53 5.20 16.02
C SER A 235 30.89 6.59 15.97
N ALA A 236 30.37 7.05 17.10
CA ALA A 236 29.81 8.40 17.20
C ALA A 236 30.84 9.45 16.77
N ARG A 237 30.41 10.43 15.99
CA ARG A 237 31.22 11.49 15.36
C ARG A 237 32.14 11.06 14.23
N ASP A 238 32.02 9.82 13.72
CA ASP A 238 32.70 9.44 12.50
C ASP A 238 32.22 10.29 11.31
N GLN A 239 33.13 10.55 10.40
CA GLN A 239 32.75 11.05 9.08
C GLN A 239 32.38 9.85 8.20
N ILE A 240 31.16 9.83 7.72
CA ILE A 240 30.62 8.80 6.87
C ILE A 240 30.42 9.30 5.45
N GLN A 241 30.35 8.37 4.53
CA GLN A 241 30.06 8.62 3.11
C GLN A 241 28.93 7.70 2.65
N MET A 242 27.94 8.27 1.97
CA MET A 242 26.95 7.52 1.21
C MET A 242 27.58 7.02 -0.08
N PHE A 243 27.55 5.71 -0.33
CA PHE A 243 28.30 5.12 -1.43
C PHE A 243 27.75 5.57 -2.80
N SER A 244 26.41 5.61 -2.96
CA SER A 244 25.77 5.94 -4.24
C SER A 244 25.97 7.39 -4.66
N THR A 245 25.95 8.33 -3.72
CA THR A 245 26.04 9.77 -4.00
C THR A 245 27.44 10.33 -3.81
N GLY A 246 28.31 9.63 -3.06
CA GLY A 246 29.61 10.11 -2.66
C GLY A 246 29.58 11.26 -1.64
N VAL A 247 28.38 11.64 -1.18
CA VAL A 247 28.20 12.77 -0.23
C VAL A 247 28.69 12.38 1.15
N ARG A 248 29.40 13.32 1.79
CA ARG A 248 29.98 13.14 3.12
C ARG A 248 29.11 13.81 4.15
N HIS A 249 28.99 13.13 5.29
CA HIS A 249 28.24 13.62 6.42
C HIS A 249 29.01 13.34 7.71
N GLU A 250 28.90 14.25 8.66
CA GLU A 250 29.30 13.98 10.04
C GLU A 250 28.15 13.24 10.74
N MET A 251 28.44 12.15 11.42
CA MET A 251 27.48 11.42 12.20
C MET A 251 27.25 12.11 13.54
N LEU A 252 26.10 12.78 13.68
CA LEU A 252 25.74 13.53 14.87
C LEU A 252 25.36 12.60 16.03
N GLU A 253 24.64 11.53 15.73
CA GLU A 253 24.19 10.55 16.70
C GLU A 253 24.14 9.15 16.07
N VAL A 254 24.46 8.14 16.84
CA VAL A 254 24.31 6.72 16.52
C VAL A 254 23.68 6.01 17.70
N GLY A 255 22.81 5.07 17.46
CA GLY A 255 22.15 4.35 18.55
C GLY A 255 21.35 3.15 18.11
N VAL A 256 20.66 2.55 19.08
CA VAL A 256 19.77 1.40 18.91
C VAL A 256 18.35 1.78 19.32
N ILE A 257 17.37 0.96 18.92
CA ILE A 257 15.96 1.16 19.24
C ILE A 257 15.49 0.05 20.17
N SER A 258 14.99 0.43 21.35
CA SER A 258 14.58 -0.56 22.37
C SER A 258 13.49 -0.02 23.33
N PRO A 259 12.25 0.09 22.94
CA PRO A 259 11.67 0.39 21.65
C PRO A 259 11.84 1.86 21.23
N GLU A 260 12.28 2.72 22.16
CA GLU A 260 12.63 4.11 21.88
C GLU A 260 14.11 4.23 21.49
N PRO A 261 14.48 5.26 20.71
CA PRO A 261 15.87 5.50 20.34
C PRO A 261 16.77 5.71 21.58
N ILE A 262 17.82 4.90 21.67
CA ILE A 262 18.83 4.98 22.75
C ILE A 262 20.18 5.28 22.11
N PRO A 263 20.77 6.47 22.35
CA PRO A 263 22.10 6.80 21.85
C PRO A 263 23.17 5.84 22.37
N SER A 264 24.13 5.50 21.51
CA SER A 264 25.24 4.63 21.83
C SER A 264 26.58 5.22 21.40
N LYS A 265 27.68 4.55 21.76
CA LYS A 265 29.02 4.95 21.32
C LYS A 265 29.32 4.54 19.88
N GLY A 266 28.58 3.57 19.34
CA GLY A 266 28.75 3.04 18.00
C GLY A 266 27.89 1.82 17.76
N LEU A 267 28.05 1.22 16.58
CA LEU A 267 27.44 -0.05 16.16
C LEU A 267 28.53 -0.95 15.57
N GLY A 268 28.51 -2.23 15.93
CA GLY A 268 29.39 -3.28 15.41
C GLY A 268 28.69 -4.25 14.47
N VAL A 269 29.43 -5.24 13.97
CA VAL A 269 28.93 -6.27 13.04
C VAL A 269 27.66 -6.91 13.56
N GLY A 270 26.65 -7.02 12.70
CA GLY A 270 25.35 -7.64 12.98
C GLY A 270 24.38 -6.73 13.73
N GLU A 271 24.79 -5.59 14.26
CA GLU A 271 23.90 -4.71 15.01
C GLU A 271 22.97 -3.93 14.07
N VAL A 272 21.72 -3.82 14.51
CA VAL A 272 20.66 -3.00 13.90
C VAL A 272 20.46 -1.76 14.78
N GLY A 273 20.45 -0.58 14.15
CA GLY A 273 20.31 0.68 14.86
C GLY A 273 19.93 1.82 13.94
N TYR A 274 20.23 3.03 14.38
CA TYR A 274 19.95 4.26 13.63
C TYR A 274 21.14 5.21 13.61
N LEU A 275 21.18 6.05 12.58
CA LEU A 275 22.13 7.14 12.39
C LEU A 275 21.38 8.46 12.22
N ILE A 276 21.92 9.54 12.78
CA ILE A 276 21.47 10.92 12.54
C ILE A 276 22.67 11.69 12.00
N THR A 277 22.54 12.23 10.80
CA THR A 277 23.62 12.91 10.08
C THR A 277 23.35 14.39 9.82
N GLY A 278 22.22 14.93 10.32
CA GLY A 278 21.81 16.30 10.04
C GLY A 278 21.36 16.56 8.58
N VAL A 279 21.23 15.51 7.79
CA VAL A 279 20.63 15.58 6.43
C VAL A 279 19.19 16.00 6.55
N LYS A 280 18.77 16.96 5.73
CA LYS A 280 17.40 17.47 5.69
C LYS A 280 16.57 16.89 4.57
N ASP A 281 17.19 16.18 3.63
CA ASP A 281 16.56 15.59 2.47
C ASP A 281 16.80 14.08 2.44
N VAL A 282 15.74 13.29 2.62
CA VAL A 282 15.79 11.81 2.62
C VAL A 282 16.39 11.25 1.32
N ARG A 283 16.27 11.97 0.21
CA ARG A 283 16.87 11.57 -1.08
C ARG A 283 18.40 11.46 -1.03
N GLN A 284 19.06 12.07 -0.05
CA GLN A 284 20.51 11.93 0.18
C GLN A 284 20.86 10.70 1.04
N SER A 285 19.85 10.08 1.69
CA SER A 285 20.00 8.86 2.48
C SER A 285 19.05 7.79 1.91
N ARG A 286 19.32 7.37 0.68
CA ARG A 286 18.46 6.41 -0.03
C ARG A 286 18.46 5.06 0.64
N VAL A 287 17.30 4.48 0.75
CA VAL A 287 17.16 3.10 1.23
C VAL A 287 17.80 2.15 0.21
N GLY A 288 18.56 1.17 0.72
CA GLY A 288 19.39 0.27 -0.09
C GLY A 288 20.79 0.79 -0.41
N ASP A 289 21.11 2.03 -0.01
CA ASP A 289 22.48 2.53 -0.14
C ASP A 289 23.39 1.94 0.95
N THR A 290 24.69 2.01 0.68
CA THR A 290 25.74 1.57 1.59
C THR A 290 26.36 2.79 2.27
N VAL A 291 26.36 2.80 3.60
CA VAL A 291 27.14 3.76 4.38
C VAL A 291 28.52 3.18 4.67
N THR A 292 29.55 3.97 4.48
CA THR A 292 30.94 3.62 4.79
C THR A 292 31.65 4.72 5.55
N ASN A 293 32.72 4.37 6.26
CA ASN A 293 33.55 5.36 6.93
C ASN A 293 34.36 6.13 5.88
N TYR A 294 34.35 7.46 5.93
CA TYR A 294 35.05 8.31 4.97
C TYR A 294 36.56 8.11 4.96
N ASN A 295 37.18 7.91 6.12
CA ASN A 295 38.64 7.76 6.25
C ASN A 295 39.13 6.37 5.83
N ASN A 296 38.25 5.36 5.80
CA ASN A 296 38.54 4.00 5.38
C ASN A 296 37.33 3.45 4.57
N PRO A 297 37.10 3.97 3.35
CA PRO A 297 35.90 3.61 2.59
C PRO A 297 35.98 2.21 2.02
N THR A 298 34.84 1.51 2.00
CA THR A 298 34.73 0.25 1.27
C THR A 298 34.84 0.48 -0.24
N LYS A 299 35.36 -0.52 -0.96
CA LYS A 299 35.44 -0.50 -2.43
C LYS A 299 34.22 -1.15 -3.10
N THR A 300 33.46 -1.93 -2.35
CA THR A 300 32.31 -2.71 -2.86
C THR A 300 31.05 -2.36 -2.10
N PRO A 301 30.02 -1.84 -2.78
CA PRO A 301 28.72 -1.60 -2.13
C PRO A 301 28.04 -2.92 -1.78
N LEU A 302 27.08 -2.86 -0.88
CA LEU A 302 26.11 -3.92 -0.68
C LEU A 302 25.14 -3.96 -1.87
N ALA A 303 24.50 -5.11 -2.10
CA ALA A 303 23.43 -5.20 -3.06
C ALA A 303 22.30 -4.25 -2.64
N GLY A 304 22.03 -3.24 -3.47
CA GLY A 304 20.96 -2.27 -3.23
C GLY A 304 19.60 -2.83 -3.57
N TYR A 305 18.56 -2.10 -3.19
CA TYR A 305 17.18 -2.41 -3.57
C TYR A 305 16.82 -1.78 -4.91
N LYS A 306 15.85 -2.39 -5.59
CA LYS A 306 15.21 -1.75 -6.75
C LYS A 306 14.32 -0.63 -6.23
N ASP A 307 14.33 0.53 -6.90
CA ASP A 307 13.38 1.60 -6.57
C ASP A 307 11.94 1.11 -6.81
N PRO A 308 11.03 1.38 -5.88
CA PRO A 308 9.63 1.02 -6.07
C PRO A 308 9.05 1.82 -7.24
N LYS A 309 8.40 1.12 -8.16
CA LYS A 309 7.72 1.78 -9.28
C LYS A 309 6.24 1.90 -8.93
N PRO A 310 5.65 3.10 -9.06
CA PRO A 310 4.22 3.26 -8.87
C PRO A 310 3.47 2.50 -9.96
N MET A 311 2.42 1.79 -9.54
CA MET A 311 1.57 0.99 -10.43
C MET A 311 0.19 1.62 -10.63
N VAL A 312 -0.26 2.42 -9.66
CA VAL A 312 -1.57 3.06 -9.64
C VAL A 312 -1.40 4.57 -9.58
N PHE A 313 -2.15 5.29 -10.39
CA PHE A 313 -2.13 6.75 -10.45
C PHE A 313 -3.51 7.33 -10.20
N SER A 314 -3.57 8.41 -9.41
CA SER A 314 -4.81 9.19 -9.18
C SER A 314 -4.47 10.67 -9.06
N GLY A 315 -5.35 11.52 -9.57
CA GLY A 315 -5.28 12.96 -9.32
C GLY A 315 -5.82 13.29 -7.93
N LEU A 316 -5.09 14.06 -7.14
CA LEU A 316 -5.52 14.59 -5.85
C LEU A 316 -5.73 16.09 -5.96
N TYR A 317 -6.94 16.55 -5.65
CA TYR A 317 -7.34 17.95 -5.75
C TYR A 317 -7.89 18.41 -4.40
N PRO A 318 -7.51 19.62 -3.93
CA PRO A 318 -8.11 20.18 -2.74
C PRO A 318 -9.56 20.58 -3.03
N LEU A 319 -10.43 20.42 -2.04
CA LEU A 319 -11.83 20.81 -2.14
C LEU A 319 -11.96 22.35 -2.31
N ASP A 320 -11.13 23.10 -1.57
CA ASP A 320 -10.96 24.54 -1.77
C ASP A 320 -9.67 24.80 -2.56
N GLY A 321 -9.78 25.47 -3.72
CA GLY A 321 -8.61 25.80 -4.55
C GLY A 321 -7.56 26.66 -3.83
N ALA A 322 -7.92 27.37 -2.76
CA ALA A 322 -6.99 28.12 -1.92
C ALA A 322 -6.01 27.20 -1.16
N ASP A 323 -6.38 25.93 -0.93
CA ASP A 323 -5.56 24.96 -0.21
C ASP A 323 -4.49 24.27 -1.10
N TYR A 324 -4.40 24.61 -2.39
CA TYR A 324 -3.38 24.03 -3.28
C TYR A 324 -1.94 24.17 -2.76
N PRO A 325 -1.49 25.32 -2.23
CA PRO A 325 -0.16 25.44 -1.65
C PRO A 325 0.04 24.54 -0.41
N LEU A 326 -1.00 24.39 0.40
CA LEU A 326 -0.98 23.54 1.59
C LEU A 326 -0.89 22.06 1.20
N LEU A 327 -1.62 21.63 0.17
CA LEU A 327 -1.54 20.28 -0.38
C LEU A 327 -0.14 19.96 -0.90
N ARG A 328 0.50 20.92 -1.59
CA ARG A 328 1.89 20.77 -2.04
C ARG A 328 2.84 20.56 -0.88
N GLU A 329 2.76 21.39 0.15
CA GLU A 329 3.60 21.27 1.34
C GLU A 329 3.37 19.94 2.08
N ALA A 330 2.12 19.48 2.14
CA ALA A 330 1.77 18.21 2.74
C ALA A 330 2.34 17.01 1.96
N LEU A 331 2.26 17.05 0.62
CA LEU A 331 2.86 16.03 -0.25
C LEU A 331 4.39 16.02 -0.14
N ASP A 332 5.05 17.20 -0.12
CA ASP A 332 6.49 17.32 0.10
C ASP A 332 6.91 16.64 1.42
N LYS A 333 6.19 16.91 2.52
CA LYS A 333 6.45 16.31 3.84
C LYS A 333 6.21 14.80 3.83
N LEU A 334 5.14 14.36 3.18
CA LEU A 334 4.81 12.94 3.13
C LEU A 334 5.83 12.16 2.33
N GLN A 335 6.30 12.68 1.19
CA GLN A 335 7.33 12.08 0.36
C GLN A 335 8.68 11.91 1.09
N LEU A 336 8.97 12.76 2.08
CA LEU A 336 10.15 12.58 2.94
C LEU A 336 10.10 11.27 3.74
N ASN A 337 8.91 10.76 4.01
CA ASN A 337 8.69 9.54 4.79
C ASN A 337 8.23 8.35 3.96
N ASP A 338 7.93 8.57 2.69
CA ASP A 338 7.39 7.58 1.77
C ASP A 338 8.08 7.68 0.41
N ALA A 339 9.14 6.90 0.24
CA ALA A 339 9.95 6.90 -0.98
C ALA A 339 9.19 6.37 -2.21
N ALA A 340 8.07 5.69 -2.01
CA ALA A 340 7.25 5.13 -3.09
C ALA A 340 6.25 6.15 -3.66
N LEU A 341 5.94 7.22 -2.91
CA LEU A 341 5.05 8.27 -3.37
C LEU A 341 5.77 9.17 -4.38
N VAL A 342 5.24 9.22 -5.59
CA VAL A 342 5.64 10.20 -6.61
C VAL A 342 4.47 11.11 -6.92
N TYR A 343 4.74 12.38 -7.20
CA TYR A 343 3.69 13.32 -7.60
C TYR A 343 4.23 14.40 -8.52
N GLU A 344 3.35 14.91 -9.36
CA GLU A 344 3.61 16.03 -10.28
C GLU A 344 2.41 16.97 -10.32
N PRO A 345 2.62 18.26 -10.56
CA PRO A 345 1.51 19.21 -10.70
C PRO A 345 0.58 18.82 -11.86
N GLU A 346 -0.72 18.87 -11.61
CA GLU A 346 -1.77 18.60 -12.58
C GLU A 346 -2.83 19.71 -12.54
N SER A 347 -3.48 19.95 -13.66
CA SER A 347 -4.63 20.86 -13.72
C SER A 347 -5.79 20.19 -14.43
N SER A 348 -6.97 20.28 -13.83
CA SER A 348 -8.23 19.81 -14.40
C SER A 348 -9.11 21.00 -14.71
N ALA A 349 -9.76 21.00 -15.88
CA ALA A 349 -10.73 22.03 -16.24
C ALA A 349 -11.93 22.07 -15.26
N ALA A 350 -12.26 20.92 -14.66
CA ALA A 350 -13.38 20.76 -13.75
C ALA A 350 -13.01 20.99 -12.27
N LEU A 351 -11.82 20.51 -11.83
CA LEU A 351 -11.40 20.48 -10.43
C LEU A 351 -10.35 21.55 -10.07
N GLY A 352 -9.79 22.25 -11.07
CA GLY A 352 -8.75 23.25 -10.86
C GLY A 352 -7.35 22.65 -10.72
N PHE A 353 -6.51 23.24 -9.88
CA PHE A 353 -5.13 22.79 -9.66
C PHE A 353 -5.06 21.70 -8.63
N GLY A 354 -4.27 20.67 -8.91
CA GLY A 354 -4.02 19.51 -8.07
C GLY A 354 -2.69 18.85 -8.38
N PHE A 355 -2.57 17.59 -8.00
CA PHE A 355 -1.37 16.79 -8.25
C PHE A 355 -1.75 15.41 -8.77
N ARG A 356 -1.06 14.95 -9.80
CA ARG A 356 -1.06 13.56 -10.24
C ARG A 356 -0.13 12.78 -9.35
N CYS A 357 -0.67 11.85 -8.58
CA CYS A 357 0.08 11.05 -7.62
C CYS A 357 0.17 9.59 -8.09
N GLY A 358 1.33 8.98 -7.93
CA GLY A 358 1.59 7.57 -8.20
C GLY A 358 1.79 6.80 -6.90
N PHE A 359 1.19 5.61 -6.82
CA PHE A 359 1.10 4.76 -5.63
C PHE A 359 1.50 3.32 -5.97
N LEU A 360 1.93 2.55 -4.96
CA LEU A 360 2.24 1.12 -5.11
C LEU A 360 0.99 0.27 -5.42
N GLY A 361 -0.14 0.63 -4.82
CA GLY A 361 -1.42 -0.03 -4.98
C GLY A 361 -2.56 0.78 -4.38
N LEU A 362 -3.74 0.18 -4.27
CA LEU A 362 -4.94 0.86 -3.76
C LEU A 362 -4.87 1.19 -2.27
N LEU A 363 -4.43 0.25 -1.45
CA LEU A 363 -4.31 0.48 -0.02
C LEU A 363 -3.31 1.59 0.27
N HIS A 364 -2.19 1.61 -0.47
CA HIS A 364 -1.22 2.70 -0.39
C HIS A 364 -1.86 4.05 -0.74
N MET A 365 -2.65 4.12 -1.83
CA MET A 365 -3.38 5.34 -2.22
C MET A 365 -4.36 5.81 -1.13
N GLU A 366 -5.14 4.90 -0.55
CA GLU A 366 -6.07 5.22 0.53
C GLU A 366 -5.37 5.77 1.77
N ILE A 367 -4.26 5.12 2.17
CA ILE A 367 -3.45 5.54 3.33
C ILE A 367 -2.85 6.93 3.10
N VAL A 368 -2.27 7.19 1.93
CA VAL A 368 -1.70 8.49 1.59
C VAL A 368 -2.78 9.58 1.64
N ARG A 369 -3.94 9.33 1.03
CA ARG A 369 -5.08 10.27 1.08
C ARG A 369 -5.51 10.56 2.51
N GLU A 370 -5.73 9.50 3.30
CA GLU A 370 -6.19 9.63 4.68
C GLU A 370 -5.17 10.36 5.56
N ARG A 371 -3.88 10.11 5.35
CA ARG A 371 -2.80 10.84 6.04
C ARG A 371 -2.79 12.33 5.68
N LEU A 372 -2.91 12.67 4.39
CA LEU A 372 -3.00 14.07 3.94
C LEU A 372 -4.20 14.78 4.55
N GLU A 373 -5.37 14.11 4.60
CA GLU A 373 -6.58 14.66 5.20
C GLU A 373 -6.42 14.88 6.72
N ARG A 374 -5.88 13.90 7.45
CA ARG A 374 -5.76 13.96 8.92
C ARG A 374 -4.58 14.81 9.39
N GLU A 375 -3.39 14.60 8.83
CA GLU A 375 -2.15 15.25 9.30
C GLU A 375 -2.08 16.72 8.88
N SER A 376 -2.72 17.10 7.76
CA SER A 376 -2.70 18.46 7.22
C SER A 376 -4.06 19.17 7.23
N ASN A 377 -5.11 18.52 7.79
CA ASN A 377 -6.48 19.03 7.86
C ASN A 377 -7.00 19.49 6.48
N LEU A 378 -6.70 18.71 5.44
CA LEU A 378 -7.14 18.93 4.06
C LEU A 378 -8.43 18.16 3.78
N SER A 379 -9.27 18.71 2.92
CA SER A 379 -10.37 17.97 2.30
C SER A 379 -10.03 17.72 0.84
N LEU A 380 -9.94 16.47 0.42
CA LEU A 380 -9.43 16.09 -0.89
C LEU A 380 -10.48 15.40 -1.77
N ILE A 381 -10.40 15.67 -3.07
CA ILE A 381 -11.09 14.92 -4.11
C ILE A 381 -10.02 14.08 -4.82
N SER A 382 -10.24 12.75 -4.90
CA SER A 382 -9.42 11.85 -5.69
C SER A 382 -10.14 11.47 -6.99
N THR A 383 -9.43 11.49 -8.11
CA THR A 383 -9.95 10.92 -9.36
C THR A 383 -9.93 9.39 -9.30
N ALA A 384 -10.67 8.75 -10.21
CA ALA A 384 -10.60 7.29 -10.32
C ALA A 384 -9.16 6.80 -10.51
N PRO A 385 -8.76 5.71 -9.82
CA PRO A 385 -7.42 5.17 -9.97
C PRO A 385 -7.23 4.64 -11.39
N ASN A 386 -6.06 4.92 -11.96
CA ASN A 386 -5.66 4.47 -13.28
C ASN A 386 -4.30 3.76 -13.21
N VAL A 387 -4.04 2.90 -14.18
CA VAL A 387 -2.75 2.26 -14.37
C VAL A 387 -1.93 2.99 -15.43
N VAL A 388 -0.69 2.61 -15.62
CA VAL A 388 0.18 3.15 -16.67
C VAL A 388 -0.11 2.42 -17.98
N TYR A 389 -0.40 3.16 -19.05
CA TYR A 389 -0.57 2.60 -20.40
C TYR A 389 0.59 3.03 -21.29
N VAL A 390 1.02 2.16 -22.18
CA VAL A 390 1.99 2.48 -23.22
C VAL A 390 1.28 2.50 -24.56
N VAL A 391 1.15 3.68 -25.15
CA VAL A 391 0.47 3.88 -26.44
C VAL A 391 1.52 4.00 -27.55
N LYS A 392 1.47 3.09 -28.52
CA LYS A 392 2.32 3.12 -29.70
C LYS A 392 1.58 3.78 -30.85
N LEU A 393 2.17 4.79 -31.43
CA LEU A 393 1.62 5.55 -32.54
C LEU A 393 2.12 5.02 -33.89
N ASP A 394 1.39 5.28 -34.97
CA ASP A 394 1.77 4.90 -36.34
C ASP A 394 3.13 5.49 -36.79
N ASP A 395 3.57 6.58 -36.17
CA ASP A 395 4.87 7.21 -36.46
C ASP A 395 6.05 6.57 -35.71
N GLY A 396 5.82 5.50 -34.97
CA GLY A 396 6.82 4.75 -34.21
C GLY A 396 7.15 5.33 -32.82
N ARG A 397 6.50 6.42 -32.40
CA ARG A 397 6.65 6.96 -31.04
C ARG A 397 5.84 6.13 -30.04
N SER A 398 6.42 5.94 -28.85
CA SER A 398 5.72 5.35 -27.71
C SER A 398 5.49 6.43 -26.66
N LEU A 399 4.27 6.55 -26.18
CA LEU A 399 3.86 7.50 -25.15
C LEU A 399 3.43 6.73 -23.90
N THR A 400 3.95 7.13 -22.76
CA THR A 400 3.47 6.63 -21.46
C THR A 400 2.32 7.51 -21.01
N VAL A 401 1.16 6.93 -20.79
CA VAL A 401 -0.08 7.61 -20.41
C VAL A 401 -0.48 7.17 -19.01
N THR A 402 -0.45 8.09 -18.07
CA THR A 402 -0.90 7.91 -16.69
C THR A 402 -2.23 8.60 -16.43
N ASN A 403 -2.56 9.60 -17.25
CA ASN A 403 -3.81 10.36 -17.17
C ASN A 403 -4.65 10.10 -18.43
N PRO A 404 -5.93 9.69 -18.32
CA PRO A 404 -6.80 9.50 -19.48
C PRO A 404 -6.93 10.74 -20.37
N SER A 405 -6.79 11.97 -19.83
CA SER A 405 -6.85 13.20 -20.64
C SER A 405 -5.70 13.32 -21.64
N GLU A 406 -4.57 12.69 -21.37
CA GLU A 406 -3.37 12.68 -22.22
C GLU A 406 -3.41 11.58 -23.30
N PHE A 407 -4.46 10.79 -23.34
CA PHE A 407 -4.60 9.73 -24.33
C PHE A 407 -4.65 10.36 -25.75
N PRO A 408 -3.77 9.96 -26.67
CA PRO A 408 -3.64 10.61 -27.97
C PRO A 408 -4.87 10.45 -28.84
N GLU A 409 -5.24 11.50 -29.56
CA GLU A 409 -6.37 11.51 -30.54
C GLU A 409 -5.94 11.03 -31.95
N GLY A 410 -4.65 10.72 -32.15
CA GLY A 410 -4.08 10.31 -33.45
C GLY A 410 -4.36 8.85 -33.82
N LYS A 411 -3.74 8.41 -34.90
CA LYS A 411 -3.75 6.98 -35.28
C LYS A 411 -2.88 6.19 -34.31
N ILE A 412 -3.54 5.37 -33.51
CA ILE A 412 -2.93 4.48 -32.52
C ILE A 412 -2.68 3.14 -33.21
N MET A 413 -1.45 2.64 -33.12
CA MET A 413 -1.07 1.32 -33.61
C MET A 413 -1.47 0.25 -32.59
N SER A 414 -1.06 0.41 -31.34
CA SER A 414 -1.43 -0.48 -30.23
C SER A 414 -1.39 0.24 -28.89
N VAL A 415 -2.10 -0.31 -27.92
CA VAL A 415 -2.09 0.14 -26.53
C VAL A 415 -1.71 -1.05 -25.65
N GLU A 416 -0.66 -0.90 -24.86
CA GLU A 416 -0.22 -1.91 -23.90
C GLU A 416 -0.67 -1.52 -22.48
N GLU A 417 -1.10 -2.50 -21.70
CA GLU A 417 -1.52 -2.37 -20.32
C GLU A 417 -0.74 -3.31 -19.40
N PRO A 418 -0.48 -2.94 -18.14
CA PRO A 418 0.23 -3.78 -17.20
C PRO A 418 -0.58 -5.02 -16.86
N ILE A 419 0.09 -6.17 -16.92
CA ILE A 419 -0.46 -7.48 -16.59
C ILE A 419 0.15 -7.96 -15.28
N VAL A 420 -0.67 -8.56 -14.46
CA VAL A 420 -0.24 -9.17 -13.21
C VAL A 420 -0.55 -10.66 -13.19
N ARG A 421 0.27 -11.40 -12.45
CA ARG A 421 -0.03 -12.76 -12.00
C ARG A 421 -0.77 -12.64 -10.67
N ALA A 422 -2.03 -13.02 -10.66
CA ALA A 422 -2.85 -13.07 -9.46
C ALA A 422 -2.87 -14.49 -8.89
N THR A 423 -2.52 -14.63 -7.62
CA THR A 423 -2.58 -15.88 -6.86
C THR A 423 -3.72 -15.77 -5.86
N ILE A 424 -4.73 -16.62 -6.00
CA ILE A 424 -5.93 -16.64 -5.17
C ILE A 424 -5.95 -17.94 -4.37
N LEU A 425 -5.97 -17.82 -3.04
CA LEU A 425 -6.21 -18.93 -2.14
C LEU A 425 -7.63 -18.89 -1.61
N ALA A 426 -8.32 -20.03 -1.70
CA ALA A 426 -9.69 -20.14 -1.23
C ALA A 426 -10.07 -21.59 -0.89
N PRO A 427 -11.17 -21.81 -0.12
CA PRO A 427 -11.79 -23.12 -0.04
C PRO A 427 -12.29 -23.60 -1.40
N SER A 428 -12.17 -24.91 -1.65
CA SER A 428 -12.49 -25.54 -2.95
C SER A 428 -13.95 -25.32 -3.40
N GLU A 429 -14.87 -25.09 -2.45
CA GLU A 429 -16.29 -24.81 -2.75
C GLU A 429 -16.50 -23.50 -3.55
N PHE A 430 -15.55 -22.56 -3.52
CA PHE A 430 -15.64 -21.26 -4.20
C PHE A 430 -14.94 -21.20 -5.55
N ILE A 431 -14.33 -22.31 -6.03
CA ILE A 431 -13.61 -22.35 -7.32
C ILE A 431 -14.47 -21.77 -8.46
N GLY A 432 -15.73 -22.19 -8.57
CA GLY A 432 -16.62 -21.72 -9.64
C GLY A 432 -16.86 -20.22 -9.62
N ALA A 433 -17.11 -19.64 -8.45
CA ALA A 433 -17.35 -18.20 -8.29
C ALA A 433 -16.07 -17.38 -8.61
N ILE A 434 -14.89 -17.88 -8.20
CA ILE A 434 -13.61 -17.24 -8.48
C ILE A 434 -13.30 -17.29 -10.00
N MET A 435 -13.50 -18.44 -10.62
CA MET A 435 -13.26 -18.58 -12.07
C MET A 435 -14.18 -17.66 -12.88
N GLU A 436 -15.47 -17.57 -12.52
CA GLU A 436 -16.42 -16.66 -13.15
C GLU A 436 -15.99 -15.20 -12.99
N LEU A 437 -15.61 -14.79 -11.78
CA LEU A 437 -15.11 -13.42 -11.50
C LEU A 437 -13.88 -13.10 -12.35
N CYS A 438 -12.88 -13.99 -12.38
CA CYS A 438 -11.65 -13.80 -13.15
C CYS A 438 -11.93 -13.72 -14.68
N GLN A 439 -12.82 -14.55 -15.20
CA GLN A 439 -13.20 -14.49 -16.61
C GLN A 439 -13.90 -13.17 -16.97
N GLN A 440 -14.80 -12.67 -16.12
CA GLN A 440 -15.44 -11.36 -16.31
C GLN A 440 -14.42 -10.22 -16.30
N ARG A 441 -13.24 -10.43 -15.69
CA ARG A 441 -12.11 -9.48 -15.60
C ARG A 441 -11.00 -9.76 -16.63
N ARG A 442 -11.32 -10.42 -17.73
CA ARG A 442 -10.36 -10.73 -18.81
C ARG A 442 -9.19 -11.62 -18.36
N GLY A 443 -9.38 -12.39 -17.30
CA GLY A 443 -8.36 -13.25 -16.74
C GLY A 443 -8.13 -14.51 -17.56
N THR A 444 -6.86 -14.92 -17.67
CA THR A 444 -6.45 -16.20 -18.25
C THR A 444 -5.92 -17.11 -17.16
N LEU A 445 -6.50 -18.29 -17.01
CA LEU A 445 -6.08 -19.29 -16.02
C LEU A 445 -4.68 -19.82 -16.37
N LEU A 446 -3.75 -19.72 -15.41
CA LEU A 446 -2.40 -20.29 -15.51
C LEU A 446 -2.33 -21.70 -14.93
N GLY A 447 -3.02 -21.94 -13.83
CA GLY A 447 -3.01 -23.22 -13.16
C GLY A 447 -3.83 -23.20 -11.88
N MET A 448 -4.01 -24.41 -11.33
CA MET A 448 -4.75 -24.62 -10.10
C MET A 448 -4.11 -25.81 -9.36
N ASP A 449 -3.70 -25.58 -8.11
CA ASP A 449 -3.05 -26.58 -7.28
C ASP A 449 -3.80 -26.71 -5.95
N TYR A 450 -4.02 -27.96 -5.51
CA TYR A 450 -4.62 -28.24 -4.20
C TYR A 450 -3.54 -28.30 -3.12
N LEU A 451 -3.60 -27.38 -2.17
CA LEU A 451 -2.71 -27.38 -1.00
C LEU A 451 -3.14 -28.45 0.01
N SER A 452 -4.46 -28.59 0.20
CA SER A 452 -5.12 -29.63 0.99
C SER A 452 -6.42 -30.08 0.31
N GLU A 453 -7.15 -31.01 0.90
CA GLU A 453 -8.44 -31.48 0.37
C GLU A 453 -9.46 -30.34 0.25
N ASP A 454 -9.39 -29.36 1.15
CA ASP A 454 -10.36 -28.26 1.26
C ASP A 454 -9.89 -26.95 0.65
N ARG A 455 -8.59 -26.79 0.34
CA ARG A 455 -8.00 -25.51 -0.08
C ARG A 455 -7.28 -25.60 -1.42
N VAL A 456 -7.52 -24.61 -2.25
CA VAL A 456 -6.97 -24.52 -3.60
C VAL A 456 -6.25 -23.19 -3.78
N GLU A 457 -5.11 -23.25 -4.48
CA GLU A 457 -4.40 -22.11 -5.04
C GLU A 457 -4.77 -22.00 -6.52
N ILE A 458 -5.30 -20.88 -6.93
CA ILE A 458 -5.70 -20.60 -8.31
C ILE A 458 -4.87 -19.44 -8.83
N ARG A 459 -4.17 -19.64 -9.94
CA ARG A 459 -3.32 -18.63 -10.56
C ARG A 459 -3.90 -18.14 -11.88
N TYR A 460 -4.02 -16.84 -12.00
CA TYR A 460 -4.50 -16.15 -13.19
C TYR A 460 -3.52 -15.08 -13.66
N THR A 461 -3.47 -14.83 -14.97
CA THR A 461 -3.02 -13.54 -15.48
C THR A 461 -4.22 -12.62 -15.63
N LEU A 462 -4.09 -11.40 -15.12
CA LEU A 462 -5.15 -10.38 -15.16
C LEU A 462 -4.55 -9.03 -15.52
N PRO A 463 -5.23 -8.20 -16.31
CA PRO A 463 -4.85 -6.80 -16.43
C PRO A 463 -4.97 -6.08 -15.07
N LEU A 464 -3.95 -5.31 -14.70
CA LEU A 464 -3.95 -4.60 -13.42
C LEU A 464 -5.15 -3.66 -13.29
N ALA A 465 -5.55 -3.00 -14.39
CA ALA A 465 -6.72 -2.12 -14.42
C ALA A 465 -8.02 -2.81 -13.98
N GLU A 466 -8.13 -4.12 -14.18
CA GLU A 466 -9.32 -4.89 -13.79
C GLU A 466 -9.33 -5.27 -12.29
N ILE A 467 -8.16 -5.21 -11.63
CA ILE A 467 -8.00 -5.49 -10.20
C ILE A 467 -8.21 -4.23 -9.37
N VAL A 468 -7.67 -3.10 -9.85
CA VAL A 468 -7.55 -1.84 -9.10
C VAL A 468 -8.91 -1.25 -8.70
N PHE A 469 -10.02 -1.60 -9.31
CA PHE A 469 -11.28 -0.91 -9.06
C PHE A 469 -12.14 -1.55 -7.95
N ASP A 470 -12.53 -2.81 -8.09
CA ASP A 470 -13.48 -3.47 -7.18
C ASP A 470 -13.28 -4.99 -7.09
N PHE A 471 -12.20 -5.50 -7.66
CA PHE A 471 -11.96 -6.95 -7.74
C PHE A 471 -11.84 -7.59 -6.36
N PHE A 472 -11.10 -6.96 -5.45
CA PHE A 472 -10.88 -7.48 -4.10
C PHE A 472 -12.21 -7.58 -3.32
N ASP A 473 -13.03 -6.53 -3.37
CA ASP A 473 -14.32 -6.52 -2.70
C ASP A 473 -15.28 -7.58 -3.26
N LYS A 474 -15.29 -7.73 -4.60
CA LYS A 474 -16.09 -8.77 -5.26
C LYS A 474 -15.58 -10.17 -4.94
N LEU A 475 -14.26 -10.35 -4.90
CA LEU A 475 -13.66 -11.62 -4.51
C LEU A 475 -14.07 -11.99 -3.08
N LYS A 476 -13.92 -11.08 -2.14
CA LYS A 476 -14.31 -11.27 -0.73
C LYS A 476 -15.80 -11.55 -0.60
N SER A 477 -16.66 -10.78 -1.27
CA SER A 477 -18.12 -10.97 -1.17
C SER A 477 -18.59 -12.28 -1.80
N SER A 478 -18.03 -12.69 -2.95
CA SER A 478 -18.39 -13.95 -3.62
C SER A 478 -17.90 -15.20 -2.89
N THR A 479 -16.89 -15.05 -2.04
CA THR A 479 -16.30 -16.14 -1.26
C THR A 479 -16.58 -16.03 0.24
N ARG A 480 -17.57 -15.23 0.67
CA ARG A 480 -17.93 -15.00 2.07
C ARG A 480 -16.74 -14.57 2.95
N GLY A 481 -15.76 -13.88 2.36
CA GLY A 481 -14.56 -13.43 3.05
C GLY A 481 -13.41 -14.44 3.12
N TYR A 482 -13.59 -15.66 2.61
CA TYR A 482 -12.58 -16.73 2.75
C TYR A 482 -11.44 -16.68 1.73
N ALA A 483 -11.63 -16.01 0.57
CA ALA A 483 -10.55 -15.92 -0.41
C ALA A 483 -9.54 -14.84 -0.03
N SER A 484 -8.26 -15.15 -0.20
CA SER A 484 -7.17 -14.19 -0.18
C SER A 484 -6.57 -14.01 -1.57
N LEU A 485 -6.05 -12.83 -1.84
CA LEU A 485 -5.45 -12.43 -3.11
C LEU A 485 -4.06 -11.88 -2.86
N ASP A 486 -3.13 -12.32 -3.67
CA ASP A 486 -1.84 -11.69 -3.88
C ASP A 486 -1.61 -11.50 -5.38
N TYR A 487 -0.81 -10.50 -5.79
CA TYR A 487 -0.50 -10.28 -7.20
C TYR A 487 0.88 -9.68 -7.41
N GLU A 488 1.51 -10.05 -8.50
CA GLU A 488 2.81 -9.53 -8.93
C GLU A 488 2.77 -9.07 -10.38
N ALA A 489 3.46 -7.97 -10.69
CA ALA A 489 3.57 -7.49 -12.06
C ALA A 489 4.48 -8.41 -12.89
N ILE A 490 4.00 -8.85 -14.05
CA ILE A 490 4.74 -9.75 -14.94
C ILE A 490 5.11 -9.10 -16.29
N GLY A 491 4.74 -7.84 -16.51
CA GLY A 491 5.03 -7.07 -17.71
C GLY A 491 3.78 -6.42 -18.29
N ASP A 492 3.88 -5.96 -19.52
CA ASP A 492 2.79 -5.31 -20.25
C ASP A 492 2.32 -6.21 -21.39
N ALA A 493 1.04 -6.13 -21.72
CA ALA A 493 0.45 -6.82 -22.87
C ALA A 493 -0.47 -5.89 -23.67
N GLU A 494 -0.57 -6.14 -24.96
CA GLU A 494 -1.45 -5.41 -25.86
C GLU A 494 -2.91 -5.70 -25.55
N GLY A 495 -3.73 -4.62 -25.45
CA GLY A 495 -5.17 -4.68 -25.21
C GLY A 495 -5.96 -3.78 -26.15
N ASP A 496 -7.20 -4.18 -26.49
CA ASP A 496 -8.12 -3.33 -27.25
C ASP A 496 -8.77 -2.28 -26.33
N LEU A 497 -7.99 -1.25 -26.02
CA LEU A 497 -8.35 -0.21 -25.08
C LEU A 497 -8.77 1.06 -25.78
N VAL A 498 -9.78 1.74 -25.23
CA VAL A 498 -10.32 2.98 -25.76
C VAL A 498 -10.54 3.98 -24.62
N LYS A 499 -10.36 5.26 -24.96
CA LYS A 499 -10.74 6.35 -24.05
C LYS A 499 -12.25 6.59 -24.15
N VAL A 500 -12.92 6.62 -23.02
CA VAL A 500 -14.31 7.03 -22.87
C VAL A 500 -14.34 8.38 -22.18
N ASP A 501 -14.85 9.40 -22.87
CA ASP A 501 -15.06 10.74 -22.35
C ASP A 501 -16.51 10.93 -21.90
N ILE A 502 -16.69 11.58 -20.74
CA ILE A 502 -18.02 11.99 -20.26
C ILE A 502 -18.22 13.47 -20.59
N LEU A 503 -19.26 13.75 -21.34
CA LEU A 503 -19.58 15.09 -21.82
C LEU A 503 -20.77 15.65 -21.04
N LEU A 504 -20.64 16.85 -20.49
CA LEU A 504 -21.74 17.64 -19.94
C LEU A 504 -21.99 18.83 -20.86
N GLN A 505 -23.19 18.92 -21.43
CA GLN A 505 -23.52 19.91 -22.46
C GLN A 505 -22.64 19.89 -23.72
N GLY A 506 -21.98 18.77 -24.00
CA GLY A 506 -21.06 18.63 -25.11
C GLY A 506 -19.60 18.98 -24.79
N GLU A 507 -19.30 19.46 -23.58
CA GLU A 507 -17.94 19.69 -23.08
C GLU A 507 -17.46 18.48 -22.29
N ALA A 508 -16.25 17.99 -22.59
CA ALA A 508 -15.65 16.87 -21.87
C ALA A 508 -15.26 17.28 -20.44
N VAL A 509 -15.58 16.43 -19.47
CA VAL A 509 -15.15 16.56 -18.08
C VAL A 509 -14.03 15.57 -17.86
N ASP A 510 -12.81 16.05 -17.86
CA ASP A 510 -11.57 15.29 -17.76
C ASP A 510 -11.52 14.36 -16.54
N ALA A 511 -12.02 14.80 -15.39
CA ALA A 511 -12.08 14.03 -14.16
C ALA A 511 -12.89 12.71 -14.26
N PHE A 512 -13.80 12.60 -15.24
CA PHE A 512 -14.62 11.40 -15.48
C PHE A 512 -14.18 10.59 -16.70
N SER A 513 -13.15 11.02 -17.41
CA SER A 513 -12.59 10.28 -18.53
C SER A 513 -11.88 9.02 -18.01
N ALA A 514 -12.02 7.90 -18.73
CA ALA A 514 -11.38 6.65 -18.37
C ALA A 514 -10.88 5.90 -19.61
N ILE A 515 -9.79 5.15 -19.44
CA ILE A 515 -9.31 4.19 -20.45
C ILE A 515 -9.86 2.82 -20.05
N VAL A 516 -10.66 2.21 -20.93
CA VAL A 516 -11.34 0.94 -20.67
C VAL A 516 -11.25 0.03 -21.88
N HIS A 517 -11.41 -1.29 -21.67
CA HIS A 517 -11.50 -2.22 -22.78
C HIS A 517 -12.75 -1.93 -23.64
N ARG A 518 -12.61 -2.03 -24.96
CA ARG A 518 -13.67 -1.67 -25.93
C ARG A 518 -15.00 -2.34 -25.62
N ASP A 519 -14.98 -3.63 -25.27
CA ASP A 519 -16.20 -4.38 -24.96
C ASP A 519 -16.94 -3.86 -23.71
N LYS A 520 -16.22 -3.23 -22.78
CA LYS A 520 -16.78 -2.67 -21.55
C LYS A 520 -17.14 -1.18 -21.66
N ALA A 521 -16.72 -0.51 -22.74
CA ALA A 521 -16.88 0.92 -22.89
C ALA A 521 -18.35 1.37 -22.84
N TYR A 522 -19.26 0.61 -23.47
CA TYR A 522 -20.70 0.90 -23.42
C TYR A 522 -21.27 0.79 -22.01
N ALA A 523 -20.95 -0.30 -21.30
CA ALA A 523 -21.43 -0.54 -19.94
C ALA A 523 -20.91 0.54 -18.98
N TYR A 524 -19.63 0.92 -19.10
CA TYR A 524 -19.02 2.02 -18.34
C TYR A 524 -19.74 3.35 -18.62
N GLY A 525 -19.95 3.70 -19.91
CA GLY A 525 -20.63 4.93 -20.30
C GLY A 525 -22.06 5.01 -19.77
N LEU A 526 -22.81 3.89 -19.82
CA LEU A 526 -24.17 3.83 -19.29
C LEU A 526 -24.20 4.00 -17.76
N MET A 527 -23.32 3.32 -17.06
CA MET A 527 -23.19 3.43 -15.60
C MET A 527 -22.88 4.88 -15.17
N MET A 528 -21.87 5.51 -15.78
CA MET A 528 -21.46 6.85 -15.43
C MET A 528 -22.52 7.91 -15.76
N THR A 529 -23.18 7.81 -16.93
CA THR A 529 -24.24 8.75 -17.28
C THR A 529 -25.45 8.63 -16.34
N ALA A 530 -25.82 7.40 -15.95
CA ALA A 530 -26.89 7.16 -14.97
C ALA A 530 -26.53 7.68 -13.56
N LYS A 531 -25.29 7.44 -13.09
CA LYS A 531 -24.78 7.92 -11.82
C LYS A 531 -24.80 9.44 -11.74
N LEU A 532 -24.26 10.12 -12.74
CA LEU A 532 -24.27 11.57 -12.83
C LEU A 532 -25.68 12.16 -12.97
N HIS A 533 -26.59 11.49 -13.69
CA HIS A 533 -27.98 11.91 -13.76
C HIS A 533 -28.68 11.91 -12.40
N ALA A 534 -28.33 10.97 -11.53
CA ALA A 534 -28.87 10.89 -10.18
C ALA A 534 -28.27 11.95 -9.22
N LEU A 535 -27.00 12.32 -9.42
CA LEU A 535 -26.23 13.17 -8.52
C LEU A 535 -26.34 14.66 -8.87
N ILE A 536 -26.40 15.00 -10.15
CA ILE A 536 -26.47 16.40 -10.59
C ILE A 536 -27.89 16.94 -10.42
N PRO A 537 -28.11 18.03 -9.67
CA PRO A 537 -29.42 18.59 -9.46
C PRO A 537 -29.97 19.23 -10.76
N ARG A 538 -31.31 19.26 -10.88
CA ARG A 538 -31.97 19.95 -11.99
C ARG A 538 -31.63 21.42 -12.01
N GLN A 539 -31.25 21.92 -13.18
CA GLN A 539 -30.93 23.34 -13.42
C GLN A 539 -32.02 24.05 -14.23
N GLN A 540 -31.85 25.35 -14.48
CA GLN A 540 -32.81 26.18 -15.25
C GLN A 540 -32.92 25.76 -16.72
N PHE A 541 -31.94 24.97 -17.21
CA PHE A 541 -31.86 24.47 -18.57
C PHE A 541 -31.67 22.95 -18.55
N GLU A 542 -31.86 22.31 -19.69
CA GLU A 542 -31.64 20.88 -19.87
C GLU A 542 -30.13 20.58 -19.95
N VAL A 543 -29.67 19.62 -19.16
CA VAL A 543 -28.28 19.17 -19.15
C VAL A 543 -28.20 17.78 -19.77
N PRO A 544 -27.73 17.64 -21.02
CA PRO A 544 -27.40 16.35 -21.59
C PRO A 544 -26.09 15.85 -21.00
N ILE A 545 -26.11 14.62 -20.53
CA ILE A 545 -24.95 13.86 -20.07
C ILE A 545 -24.69 12.80 -21.14
N GLN A 546 -23.49 12.74 -21.67
CA GLN A 546 -23.16 11.83 -22.77
C GLN A 546 -21.84 11.13 -22.48
N ALA A 547 -21.75 9.85 -22.84
CA ALA A 547 -20.48 9.13 -22.91
C ALA A 547 -20.08 8.96 -24.37
N ALA A 548 -18.83 9.22 -24.70
CA ALA A 548 -18.34 9.19 -26.08
C ALA A 548 -16.98 8.47 -26.19
N ILE A 549 -16.75 7.82 -27.32
CA ILE A 549 -15.43 7.34 -27.75
C ILE A 549 -15.04 8.19 -28.97
N GLY A 550 -14.07 9.11 -28.79
CA GLY A 550 -13.78 10.13 -29.78
C GLY A 550 -15.04 10.96 -30.10
N SER A 551 -15.45 10.99 -31.37
CA SER A 551 -16.66 11.71 -31.81
C SER A 551 -17.96 10.91 -31.68
N ARG A 552 -17.89 9.60 -31.37
CA ARG A 552 -19.07 8.71 -31.32
C ARG A 552 -19.66 8.65 -29.92
N ILE A 553 -20.89 9.15 -29.77
CA ILE A 553 -21.67 9.01 -28.52
C ILE A 553 -22.14 7.56 -28.39
N ILE A 554 -21.83 6.93 -27.25
CA ILE A 554 -22.18 5.54 -26.91
C ILE A 554 -23.33 5.43 -25.91
N ALA A 555 -23.46 6.42 -24.98
CA ALA A 555 -24.55 6.46 -24.02
C ALA A 555 -24.99 7.92 -23.79
N ARG A 556 -26.26 8.12 -23.41
CA ARG A 556 -26.82 9.46 -23.17
C ARG A 556 -27.93 9.42 -22.17
N GLU A 557 -27.88 10.36 -21.21
CA GLU A 557 -28.93 10.70 -20.27
C GLU A 557 -29.21 12.21 -20.32
N ASN A 558 -30.43 12.63 -19.93
CA ASN A 558 -30.80 14.05 -19.93
C ASN A 558 -31.42 14.48 -18.61
N ILE A 559 -30.84 15.42 -17.93
CA ILE A 559 -31.43 16.08 -16.77
C ILE A 559 -32.41 17.15 -17.26
N ARG A 560 -33.69 16.99 -16.95
CA ARG A 560 -34.74 17.93 -17.39
C ARG A 560 -34.61 19.27 -16.64
N ALA A 561 -34.82 20.39 -17.36
CA ALA A 561 -34.84 21.71 -16.76
C ALA A 561 -35.93 21.88 -15.70
N ILE A 562 -35.67 22.66 -14.67
CA ILE A 562 -36.70 23.12 -13.74
C ILE A 562 -37.77 23.88 -14.53
N ARG A 563 -39.03 23.46 -14.42
CA ARG A 563 -40.16 24.18 -15.04
C ARG A 563 -40.82 25.07 -14.01
N LYS A 564 -40.79 26.38 -14.25
CA LYS A 564 -41.66 27.30 -13.53
C LYS A 564 -43.03 27.27 -14.18
N ASP A 565 -44.09 27.08 -13.40
CA ASP A 565 -45.44 27.12 -13.93
C ASP A 565 -45.80 28.57 -14.30
N VAL A 566 -45.52 28.92 -15.56
CA VAL A 566 -45.82 30.28 -16.11
C VAL A 566 -47.29 30.46 -16.41
N LEU A 567 -48.09 29.38 -16.33
CA LEU A 567 -49.52 29.40 -16.59
C LEU A 567 -50.36 29.50 -15.31
N ALA A 568 -49.76 29.36 -14.10
CA ALA A 568 -50.45 29.42 -12.81
C ALA A 568 -51.24 30.68 -12.57
N LYS A 569 -50.85 31.80 -13.20
CA LYS A 569 -51.54 33.10 -13.12
C LYS A 569 -52.45 33.41 -14.31
N CYS A 570 -52.64 32.48 -15.26
CA CYS A 570 -53.49 32.64 -16.42
C CYS A 570 -54.90 32.11 -16.12
N TYR A 571 -55.73 32.95 -15.51
CA TYR A 571 -57.17 32.72 -15.36
C TYR A 571 -57.84 33.01 -16.71
N GLY A 572 -58.57 32.04 -17.29
CA GLY A 572 -59.34 32.15 -18.50
C GLY A 572 -58.83 31.34 -19.70
N GLY A 573 -59.68 31.17 -20.70
CA GLY A 573 -59.49 30.26 -21.82
C GLY A 573 -58.64 30.80 -22.99
N ASP A 574 -57.83 31.84 -22.81
CA ASP A 574 -56.98 32.40 -23.88
C ASP A 574 -55.79 31.48 -24.20
N ILE A 575 -56.04 30.59 -25.16
CA ILE A 575 -55.10 29.62 -25.68
C ILE A 575 -53.89 30.29 -26.34
N SER A 576 -54.08 31.42 -27.02
CA SER A 576 -52.99 32.12 -27.71
C SER A 576 -52.00 32.77 -26.74
N ARG A 577 -52.47 33.31 -25.63
CA ARG A 577 -51.62 33.86 -24.57
C ARG A 577 -50.83 32.75 -23.82
N LYS A 578 -51.47 31.61 -23.53
CA LYS A 578 -50.82 30.45 -22.94
C LYS A 578 -49.68 29.93 -23.83
N ARG A 579 -49.93 29.83 -25.14
CA ARG A 579 -48.95 29.40 -26.14
C ARG A 579 -47.77 30.34 -26.22
N LYS A 580 -48.00 31.66 -26.31
CA LYS A 580 -46.93 32.69 -26.31
C LYS A 580 -46.05 32.65 -25.06
N LEU A 581 -46.63 32.42 -23.87
CA LEU A 581 -45.87 32.31 -22.63
C LEU A 581 -45.00 31.06 -22.60
N LEU A 582 -45.50 29.95 -23.09
CA LEU A 582 -44.73 28.70 -23.22
C LEU A 582 -43.59 28.82 -24.23
N GLU A 583 -43.85 29.52 -25.37
CA GLU A 583 -42.82 29.78 -26.39
C GLU A 583 -41.71 30.70 -25.86
N LYS A 584 -42.05 31.80 -25.15
CA LYS A 584 -41.07 32.65 -24.47
C LYS A 584 -40.26 31.90 -23.43
N GLN A 585 -40.88 31.01 -22.67
CA GLN A 585 -40.16 30.17 -21.70
C GLN A 585 -39.18 29.22 -22.41
N LYS A 586 -39.59 28.61 -23.55
CA LYS A 586 -38.75 27.73 -24.36
C LYS A 586 -37.56 28.48 -24.95
N GLU A 587 -37.78 29.70 -25.50
CA GLU A 587 -36.69 30.54 -26.01
C GLU A 587 -35.74 31.01 -24.90
N GLY A 588 -36.26 31.44 -23.75
CA GLY A 588 -35.44 31.82 -22.60
C GLY A 588 -34.54 30.70 -22.14
N LYS A 589 -35.08 29.47 -22.05
CA LYS A 589 -34.29 28.27 -21.70
C LYS A 589 -33.24 27.91 -22.76
N LYS A 590 -33.56 28.10 -24.05
CA LYS A 590 -32.59 27.88 -25.14
C LYS A 590 -31.42 28.90 -25.06
N ARG A 591 -31.68 30.15 -24.71
CA ARG A 591 -30.63 31.15 -24.48
C ARG A 591 -29.81 30.85 -23.24
N MET A 592 -30.45 30.44 -22.13
CA MET A 592 -29.74 30.03 -20.92
C MET A 592 -28.84 28.80 -21.14
N LYS A 593 -29.27 27.84 -21.98
CA LYS A 593 -28.46 26.71 -22.38
C LYS A 593 -27.19 27.08 -23.15
N MET A 594 -27.20 28.18 -23.90
CA MET A 594 -26.05 28.68 -24.67
C MET A 594 -25.02 29.45 -23.82
N VAL A 595 -25.40 29.93 -22.65
CA VAL A 595 -24.58 30.84 -21.80
C VAL A 595 -24.27 30.21 -20.44
N GLY A 596 -25.11 29.28 -19.97
CA GLY A 596 -24.97 28.67 -18.64
C GLY A 596 -23.93 27.57 -18.62
N ARG A 597 -22.95 27.66 -17.72
CA ARG A 597 -22.09 26.52 -17.36
C ARG A 597 -22.87 25.58 -16.45
N VAL A 598 -22.61 24.28 -16.60
CA VAL A 598 -23.20 23.26 -15.70
C VAL A 598 -22.43 23.31 -14.39
N GLU A 599 -23.10 23.69 -13.32
CA GLU A 599 -22.56 23.54 -11.97
C GLU A 599 -22.73 22.07 -11.54
N VAL A 600 -21.62 21.36 -11.44
CA VAL A 600 -21.57 20.03 -10.84
C VAL A 600 -21.21 20.24 -9.37
N PRO A 601 -22.08 19.86 -8.42
CA PRO A 601 -21.74 19.95 -7.00
C PRO A 601 -20.51 19.10 -6.69
N GLN A 602 -19.67 19.54 -5.76
CA GLN A 602 -18.47 18.81 -5.36
C GLN A 602 -18.79 17.43 -4.83
N GLU A 603 -19.92 17.30 -4.08
CA GLU A 603 -20.40 16.01 -3.61
C GLU A 603 -20.73 15.04 -4.77
N ALA A 604 -21.13 15.57 -5.92
CA ALA A 604 -21.39 14.76 -7.11
C ALA A 604 -20.09 14.21 -7.72
N PHE A 605 -18.98 14.94 -7.67
CA PHE A 605 -17.66 14.43 -8.08
C PHE A 605 -17.23 13.28 -7.14
N VAL A 606 -17.26 13.52 -5.84
CA VAL A 606 -16.89 12.49 -4.84
C VAL A 606 -17.75 11.24 -5.01
N ALA A 607 -19.09 11.41 -5.11
CA ALA A 607 -20.01 10.28 -5.21
C ALA A 607 -19.96 9.57 -6.58
N ALA A 608 -19.66 10.27 -7.67
CA ALA A 608 -19.53 9.67 -8.99
C ALA A 608 -18.24 8.85 -9.12
N LEU A 609 -17.18 9.28 -8.46
CA LEU A 609 -15.87 8.63 -8.45
C LEU A 609 -15.74 7.57 -7.34
N ALA A 610 -16.63 7.61 -6.33
CA ALA A 610 -16.67 6.62 -5.26
C ALA A 610 -17.05 5.23 -5.78
N THR A 611 -16.43 4.21 -5.21
CA THR A 611 -16.83 2.82 -5.44
C THR A 611 -18.19 2.53 -4.77
N ASP A 612 -18.87 1.45 -5.18
CA ASP A 612 -20.12 1.04 -4.53
C ASP A 612 -19.92 0.74 -3.03
N ALA A 613 -18.73 0.26 -2.65
CA ALA A 613 -18.34 0.03 -1.26
C ALA A 613 -18.24 1.34 -0.44
N ASP A 614 -17.75 2.43 -1.03
CA ASP A 614 -17.68 3.74 -0.37
C ASP A 614 -19.07 4.33 -0.16
N ILE A 615 -19.99 4.11 -1.10
CA ILE A 615 -21.39 4.56 -1.00
C ILE A 615 -22.10 3.82 0.13
N ASP A 616 -21.86 2.54 0.29
CA ASP A 616 -22.47 1.72 1.35
C ASP A 616 -21.88 2.05 2.74
N LYS A 617 -20.56 2.30 2.84
CA LYS A 617 -19.93 2.83 4.07
C LYS A 617 -20.51 4.20 4.46
N ALA A 618 -20.69 5.11 3.50
CA ALA A 618 -21.30 6.42 3.75
C ALA A 618 -22.76 6.33 4.17
N LYS A 619 -23.53 5.36 3.66
CA LYS A 619 -24.90 5.08 4.09
C LYS A 619 -24.94 4.46 5.49
N ALA A 620 -23.98 3.61 5.84
CA ALA A 620 -23.89 3.00 7.18
C ALA A 620 -23.50 4.04 8.25
N ALA A 621 -22.63 4.99 7.94
CA ALA A 621 -22.24 6.07 8.85
C ALA A 621 -23.33 7.13 9.07
N ARG A 622 -24.37 7.19 8.22
CA ARG A 622 -25.53 8.09 8.36
C ARG A 622 -26.72 7.46 9.10
N LYS A 623 -26.66 6.19 9.43
CA LYS A 623 -27.59 5.47 10.31
C LYS A 623 -27.06 5.39 11.73
#